data_ba0ed896741f37ab756a9f5e2e45e0da
#
_entry.id   ba0ed896741f37ab756a9f5e2e45e0da
#
_cell.length_a   1.000
_cell.length_b   1.000
_cell.length_c   1.000
_cell.angle_alpha   90.00
_cell.angle_beta   90.00
_cell.angle_gamma   90.00
#
_symmetry.space_group_name_H-M   'P 1'
#
loop_
_entity.id
_entity.type
_entity.pdbx_description
1 polymer ?
#
loop_
_entity_poly.entity_id
_entity_poly.type
_entity_poly.pdbx_seq_one_letter_code
_entity_poly.pdbx_strand_id
1 'polypeptide(L)'
;MKRNFKIGIGLLWLILICRVSLNAQQLNIDSLIQITKTGVDDTNKVIAFRALCGATSNSNPQQSIDFGWRGVGLSKKLSWDKGTAGCLLNLSIAYSNLGKYDSSVLILDTALVYAKKVGEEKRISLIYINMASAYIYMGKLDNAMQVALNAVPYAEKSGDLDRQARVNMTIGNIYFYQEKWKNAENYYAKSIPLFEQLANENMVGVVTMNMSISQKNRNSLDTAEIYAYKSIEILERKNDIENLILAHTNLGDLLSYKKNYTGAEEQYQLSIKMAEQIGDYEQQVANKQSLGDLYFQMKKYPQAEKLLLPIYDSALVHGFYDEQFDIAGTLSALYAETGNYEKAFLFLQQLNVAKDTIDNRKQNEQLQALQEQYIASQREKEIALLNATNNLQQKEIERKNLITILLVVIFGALVVSGFVIWNRYTLKQQLKEVQLRNKIAADLHDDVGATLSSIKMYSEIIKSKGKDLQTEQDHLLNKIINNSSESIESMSDIVWMVKPGNDKFSSLNNRIKHFAEEICSSNNIALNTNFQPELAQLTLPMDMRRDVYLLIKEAVNNAAKYAHATQIDIVITINNDTLQITVSDNGKGFDTSADVQGNGLSNMQARAAKYGGNCTIDSRSGMGTSVYVQMPVK
;
A
#
# COMPACT_ATOMS: atom_id res chain seq x y z
N MET A 1 -17.83 34.24 57.13
CA MET A 1 -18.27 32.85 57.03
C MET A 1 -18.29 32.49 55.55
N LYS A 2 -17.19 32.03 54.98
CA LYS A 2 -17.15 31.45 53.63
C LYS A 2 -17.62 30.00 53.78
N ARG A 3 -18.91 29.77 53.65
CA ARG A 3 -19.49 28.45 53.52
C ARG A 3 -18.99 27.92 52.18
N ASN A 4 -18.04 26.99 52.22
CA ASN A 4 -17.70 26.19 51.08
C ASN A 4 -18.99 25.49 50.64
N PHE A 5 -19.63 26.03 49.63
CA PHE A 5 -20.67 25.36 48.91
C PHE A 5 -19.96 24.19 48.21
N LYS A 6 -19.87 23.06 48.91
CA LYS A 6 -19.72 21.80 48.21
C LYS A 6 -21.01 21.62 47.42
N ILE A 7 -21.00 22.09 46.21
CA ILE A 7 -21.95 21.72 45.17
C ILE A 7 -21.98 20.20 45.24
N GLY A 8 -23.15 19.67 45.60
CA GLY A 8 -23.33 18.23 45.70
C GLY A 8 -22.76 17.57 44.45
N ILE A 9 -21.70 16.82 44.66
CA ILE A 9 -20.94 16.09 43.65
C ILE A 9 -21.83 15.09 42.90
N GLY A 10 -23.01 14.79 43.50
CA GLY A 10 -24.03 13.95 42.85
C GLY A 10 -24.77 14.56 41.68
N LEU A 11 -24.68 15.88 41.45
CA LEU A 11 -25.58 16.56 40.49
C LEU A 11 -25.02 16.74 39.10
N LEU A 12 -23.77 16.52 38.90
CA LEU A 12 -23.19 16.41 37.57
C LEU A 12 -22.58 15.01 37.44
N TRP A 13 -23.35 14.01 37.79
CA TRP A 13 -23.23 12.80 37.04
C TRP A 13 -23.49 13.20 35.59
N LEU A 14 -22.44 13.69 35.02
CA LEU A 14 -22.23 13.59 33.59
C LEU A 14 -22.25 12.09 33.30
N ILE A 15 -23.43 11.55 33.31
CA ILE A 15 -23.78 10.40 32.49
C ILE A 15 -23.72 10.87 31.03
N LEU A 16 -22.62 11.45 30.76
CA LEU A 16 -21.99 11.62 29.51
C LEU A 16 -21.37 10.37 29.06
N ILE A 17 -21.74 9.42 29.73
CA ILE A 17 -21.60 8.14 29.21
C ILE A 17 -22.49 8.18 28.03
N CYS A 18 -21.81 8.13 26.88
CA CYS A 18 -22.41 7.70 25.68
C CYS A 18 -23.32 6.49 25.93
N ARG A 19 -24.48 6.73 26.55
CA ARG A 19 -25.63 6.04 26.03
C ARG A 19 -25.72 6.57 24.62
N VAL A 20 -24.89 5.98 23.74
CA VAL A 20 -25.34 5.76 22.42
C VAL A 20 -26.77 5.32 22.65
N SER A 21 -27.74 6.19 22.33
CA SER A 21 -29.07 5.76 22.02
C SER A 21 -28.84 4.81 20.86
N LEU A 22 -28.45 3.62 21.21
CA LEU A 22 -28.84 2.46 20.50
C LEU A 22 -30.38 2.59 20.54
N ASN A 23 -30.97 3.10 19.47
CA ASN A 23 -32.16 2.51 18.93
C ASN A 23 -31.78 1.07 18.68
N ALA A 24 -31.51 0.41 19.74
CA ALA A 24 -31.20 -0.96 19.85
C ALA A 24 -32.55 -1.65 19.80
N GLN A 25 -32.78 -2.36 18.75
CA GLN A 25 -33.14 -3.74 19.02
C GLN A 25 -32.47 -4.09 20.34
N GLN A 26 -33.26 -4.46 21.32
CA GLN A 26 -32.86 -4.90 22.66
C GLN A 26 -31.82 -5.98 22.44
N LEU A 27 -30.53 -5.59 22.50
CA LEU A 27 -29.43 -6.50 22.21
C LEU A 27 -29.52 -7.55 23.27
N ASN A 28 -30.00 -8.72 22.87
CA ASN A 28 -30.08 -9.85 23.79
C ASN A 28 -28.65 -10.17 24.23
N ILE A 29 -28.30 -9.72 25.42
CA ILE A 29 -26.94 -9.89 26.00
C ILE A 29 -26.53 -11.37 25.94
N ASP A 30 -27.48 -12.28 26.15
CA ASP A 30 -27.24 -13.72 26.06
C ASP A 30 -26.81 -14.15 24.64
N SER A 31 -27.42 -13.59 23.61
CA SER A 31 -27.01 -13.83 22.22
C SER A 31 -25.61 -13.34 21.94
N LEU A 32 -25.25 -12.15 22.44
CA LEU A 32 -23.89 -11.62 22.31
C LEU A 32 -22.88 -12.49 23.08
N ILE A 33 -23.22 -12.94 24.28
CA ILE A 33 -22.38 -13.87 25.06
C ILE A 33 -22.16 -15.16 24.26
N GLN A 34 -23.18 -15.70 23.62
CA GLN A 34 -23.06 -16.90 22.81
C GLN A 34 -22.12 -16.70 21.62
N ILE A 35 -22.23 -15.56 20.89
CA ILE A 35 -21.31 -15.20 19.82
C ILE A 35 -19.86 -15.16 20.32
N THR A 36 -19.62 -14.62 21.51
CA THR A 36 -18.27 -14.54 22.08
C THR A 36 -17.69 -15.89 22.49
N LYS A 37 -18.54 -16.87 22.83
CA LYS A 37 -18.13 -18.24 23.25
C LYS A 37 -17.91 -19.17 22.05
N THR A 38 -18.83 -19.17 21.09
CA THR A 38 -18.90 -20.17 20.01
C THR A 38 -18.62 -19.63 18.62
N GLY A 39 -18.63 -18.30 18.45
CA GLY A 39 -18.42 -17.66 17.15
C GLY A 39 -16.98 -17.81 16.64
N VAL A 40 -16.83 -17.75 15.33
CA VAL A 40 -15.52 -17.71 14.66
C VAL A 40 -14.75 -16.46 15.12
N ASP A 41 -13.43 -16.53 15.18
CA ASP A 41 -12.56 -15.40 15.47
C ASP A 41 -12.53 -14.43 14.29
N ASP A 42 -13.56 -13.61 14.17
CA ASP A 42 -13.75 -12.62 13.12
C ASP A 42 -14.12 -11.22 13.68
N THR A 43 -14.39 -10.28 12.79
CA THR A 43 -14.80 -8.92 13.16
C THR A 43 -16.16 -8.88 13.88
N ASN A 44 -17.07 -9.82 13.62
CA ASN A 44 -18.38 -9.89 14.30
C ASN A 44 -18.21 -10.24 15.77
N LYS A 45 -17.29 -11.15 16.09
CA LYS A 45 -16.94 -11.49 17.48
C LYS A 45 -16.32 -10.30 18.22
N VAL A 46 -15.49 -9.48 17.54
CA VAL A 46 -14.98 -8.22 18.11
C VAL A 46 -16.13 -7.23 18.36
N ILE A 47 -17.08 -7.10 17.44
CA ILE A 47 -18.26 -6.25 17.60
C ILE A 47 -19.08 -6.70 18.81
N ALA A 48 -19.27 -8.02 19.00
CA ALA A 48 -19.97 -8.58 20.14
C ALA A 48 -19.26 -8.26 21.47
N PHE A 49 -17.94 -8.44 21.55
CA PHE A 49 -17.16 -8.05 22.73
C PHE A 49 -17.29 -6.56 23.04
N ARG A 50 -17.19 -5.69 22.03
CA ARG A 50 -17.38 -4.25 22.20
C ARG A 50 -18.77 -3.89 22.67
N ALA A 51 -19.80 -4.54 22.13
CA ALA A 51 -21.20 -4.32 22.54
C ALA A 51 -21.42 -4.75 23.99
N LEU A 52 -20.92 -5.93 24.40
CA LEU A 52 -20.98 -6.40 25.77
C LEU A 52 -20.22 -5.46 26.73
N CYS A 53 -19.03 -5.02 26.34
CA CYS A 53 -18.27 -4.04 27.11
C CYS A 53 -19.09 -2.77 27.36
N GLY A 54 -19.76 -2.22 26.33
CA GLY A 54 -20.63 -1.05 26.50
C GLY A 54 -21.88 -1.35 27.35
N ALA A 55 -22.55 -2.47 27.11
CA ALA A 55 -23.79 -2.82 27.81
C ALA A 55 -23.59 -3.10 29.30
N THR A 56 -22.44 -3.61 29.72
CA THR A 56 -22.14 -3.98 31.12
C THR A 56 -21.35 -2.90 31.85
N SER A 57 -21.00 -1.79 31.19
CA SER A 57 -20.11 -0.78 31.78
C SER A 57 -20.64 -0.11 33.04
N ASN A 58 -21.96 0.04 33.18
CA ASN A 58 -22.60 0.62 34.35
C ASN A 58 -22.97 -0.45 35.39
N SER A 59 -23.56 -1.57 34.96
CA SER A 59 -24.09 -2.60 35.87
C SER A 59 -23.00 -3.53 36.41
N ASN A 60 -21.94 -3.81 35.66
CA ASN A 60 -20.82 -4.64 36.06
C ASN A 60 -19.53 -4.19 35.38
N PRO A 61 -18.89 -3.10 35.85
CA PRO A 61 -17.69 -2.55 35.20
C PRO A 61 -16.53 -3.54 35.14
N GLN A 62 -16.39 -4.43 36.09
CA GLN A 62 -15.32 -5.44 36.08
C GLN A 62 -15.49 -6.45 34.96
N GLN A 63 -16.71 -6.91 34.72
CA GLN A 63 -17.02 -7.78 33.56
C GLN A 63 -16.89 -7.05 32.26
N SER A 64 -17.28 -5.78 32.21
CA SER A 64 -17.08 -4.90 31.05
C SER A 64 -15.61 -4.82 30.65
N ILE A 65 -14.70 -4.67 31.62
CA ILE A 65 -13.25 -4.65 31.39
C ILE A 65 -12.75 -5.95 30.77
N ASP A 66 -13.22 -7.11 31.25
CA ASP A 66 -12.85 -8.40 30.65
C ASP A 66 -13.28 -8.48 29.17
N PHE A 67 -14.53 -8.15 28.88
CA PHE A 67 -15.00 -8.10 27.49
C PHE A 67 -14.22 -7.10 26.64
N GLY A 68 -13.92 -5.93 27.18
CA GLY A 68 -13.14 -4.90 26.50
C GLY A 68 -11.76 -5.40 26.07
N TRP A 69 -11.00 -5.97 27.01
CA TRP A 69 -9.66 -6.49 26.72
C TRP A 69 -9.66 -7.69 25.76
N ARG A 70 -10.64 -8.58 25.85
CA ARG A 70 -10.80 -9.68 24.89
C ARG A 70 -11.08 -9.16 23.49
N GLY A 71 -11.94 -8.13 23.37
CA GLY A 71 -12.20 -7.46 22.11
C GLY A 71 -10.97 -6.79 21.52
N VAL A 72 -10.16 -6.10 22.35
CA VAL A 72 -8.88 -5.50 21.95
C VAL A 72 -7.89 -6.57 21.47
N GLY A 73 -7.75 -7.68 22.20
CA GLY A 73 -6.85 -8.77 21.83
C GLY A 73 -7.21 -9.39 20.48
N LEU A 74 -8.49 -9.68 20.27
CA LEU A 74 -8.96 -10.26 19.01
C LEU A 74 -8.85 -9.26 17.84
N SER A 75 -9.21 -7.99 18.03
CA SER A 75 -9.11 -6.98 16.97
C SER A 75 -7.66 -6.75 16.51
N LYS A 76 -6.69 -6.79 17.44
CA LYS A 76 -5.26 -6.73 17.11
C LYS A 76 -4.80 -7.96 16.34
N LYS A 77 -5.22 -9.16 16.76
CA LYS A 77 -4.93 -10.42 16.02
C LYS A 77 -5.44 -10.38 14.58
N LEU A 78 -6.61 -9.75 14.37
CA LEU A 78 -7.22 -9.57 13.06
C LEU A 78 -6.67 -8.35 12.28
N SER A 79 -5.72 -7.61 12.84
CA SER A 79 -5.20 -6.35 12.28
C SER A 79 -6.31 -5.34 11.94
N TRP A 80 -7.39 -5.33 12.75
CA TRP A 80 -8.55 -4.48 12.55
C TRP A 80 -8.52 -3.23 13.44
N ASP A 81 -7.78 -2.20 13.01
CA ASP A 81 -7.57 -0.95 13.75
C ASP A 81 -8.88 -0.26 14.18
N LYS A 82 -9.89 -0.27 13.31
CA LYS A 82 -11.22 0.28 13.62
C LYS A 82 -11.89 -0.44 14.78
N GLY A 83 -11.77 -1.76 14.86
CA GLY A 83 -12.26 -2.58 15.95
C GLY A 83 -11.51 -2.29 17.24
N THR A 84 -10.18 -2.20 17.16
CA THR A 84 -9.31 -1.89 18.30
C THR A 84 -9.66 -0.55 18.93
N ALA A 85 -9.79 0.51 18.12
CA ALA A 85 -10.19 1.84 18.59
C ALA A 85 -11.57 1.81 19.29
N GLY A 86 -12.54 1.06 18.73
CA GLY A 86 -13.87 0.94 19.30
C GLY A 86 -13.92 0.19 20.62
N CYS A 87 -13.15 -0.89 20.78
CA CYS A 87 -13.07 -1.65 22.03
C CYS A 87 -12.37 -0.83 23.12
N LEU A 88 -11.26 -0.15 22.80
CA LEU A 88 -10.56 0.72 23.73
C LEU A 88 -11.44 1.87 24.22
N LEU A 89 -12.25 2.46 23.35
CA LEU A 89 -13.18 3.53 23.71
C LEU A 89 -14.21 3.04 24.74
N ASN A 90 -14.86 1.88 24.53
CA ASN A 90 -15.81 1.34 25.49
C ASN A 90 -15.13 0.89 26.81
N LEU A 91 -13.92 0.36 26.68
CA LEU A 91 -13.09 -0.02 27.83
C LEU A 91 -12.77 1.20 28.72
N SER A 92 -12.46 2.35 28.15
CA SER A 92 -12.19 3.58 28.89
C SER A 92 -13.39 4.03 29.72
N ILE A 93 -14.61 3.82 29.21
CA ILE A 93 -15.84 4.12 29.95
C ILE A 93 -15.96 3.22 31.18
N ALA A 94 -15.69 1.92 31.04
CA ALA A 94 -15.72 1.00 32.15
C ALA A 94 -14.69 1.36 33.27
N TYR A 95 -13.49 1.82 32.88
CA TYR A 95 -12.51 2.33 33.82
C TYR A 95 -12.96 3.64 34.47
N SER A 96 -13.60 4.54 33.75
CA SER A 96 -14.16 5.77 34.30
C SER A 96 -15.27 5.50 35.32
N ASN A 97 -16.13 4.50 35.06
CA ASN A 97 -17.20 4.10 35.96
C ASN A 97 -16.68 3.48 37.26
N LEU A 98 -15.44 2.98 37.27
CA LEU A 98 -14.73 2.55 38.47
C LEU A 98 -13.95 3.68 39.19
N GLY A 99 -14.08 4.92 38.73
CA GLY A 99 -13.30 6.05 39.22
C GLY A 99 -11.82 6.06 38.76
N LYS A 100 -11.38 5.11 37.96
CA LYS A 100 -9.99 4.98 37.48
C LYS A 100 -9.72 5.89 36.27
N TYR A 101 -9.86 7.20 36.50
CA TYR A 101 -9.80 8.19 35.40
C TYR A 101 -8.44 8.28 34.71
N ASP A 102 -7.33 8.14 35.47
CA ASP A 102 -5.98 8.15 34.87
C ASP A 102 -5.80 6.96 33.90
N SER A 103 -6.25 5.77 34.31
CA SER A 103 -6.22 4.58 33.42
C SER A 103 -7.14 4.76 32.21
N SER A 104 -8.31 5.39 32.40
CA SER A 104 -9.21 5.72 31.30
C SER A 104 -8.55 6.61 30.27
N VAL A 105 -7.84 7.67 30.69
CA VAL A 105 -7.10 8.58 29.81
C VAL A 105 -6.02 7.84 29.02
N LEU A 106 -5.22 6.97 29.65
CA LEU A 106 -4.20 6.18 28.97
C LEU A 106 -4.78 5.26 27.89
N ILE A 107 -5.94 4.66 28.18
CA ILE A 107 -6.65 3.82 27.21
C ILE A 107 -7.17 4.67 26.04
N LEU A 108 -7.68 5.88 26.34
CA LEU A 108 -8.16 6.82 25.33
C LEU A 108 -7.03 7.35 24.44
N ASP A 109 -5.84 7.61 24.99
CA ASP A 109 -4.66 7.97 24.22
C ASP A 109 -4.30 6.86 23.22
N THR A 110 -4.33 5.60 23.69
CA THR A 110 -4.13 4.45 22.80
C THR A 110 -5.22 4.35 21.74
N ALA A 111 -6.49 4.56 22.11
CA ALA A 111 -7.62 4.54 21.18
C ALA A 111 -7.47 5.63 20.09
N LEU A 112 -6.96 6.81 20.48
CA LEU A 112 -6.73 7.94 19.61
C LEU A 112 -5.73 7.62 18.49
N VAL A 113 -4.64 6.89 18.79
CA VAL A 113 -3.66 6.45 17.79
C VAL A 113 -4.34 5.60 16.72
N TYR A 114 -5.13 4.60 17.12
CA TYR A 114 -5.85 3.74 16.18
C TYR A 114 -6.94 4.49 15.40
N ALA A 115 -7.69 5.39 16.06
CA ALA A 115 -8.73 6.18 15.42
C ALA A 115 -8.15 7.15 14.37
N LYS A 116 -7.01 7.79 14.64
CA LYS A 116 -6.28 8.65 13.69
C LYS A 116 -5.76 7.86 12.50
N LYS A 117 -5.22 6.65 12.73
CA LYS A 117 -4.74 5.77 11.65
C LYS A 117 -5.85 5.39 10.67
N VAL A 118 -7.07 5.20 11.18
CA VAL A 118 -8.25 4.88 10.35
C VAL A 118 -8.88 6.14 9.73
N GLY A 119 -8.58 7.34 10.23
CA GLY A 119 -9.17 8.60 9.78
C GLY A 119 -10.64 8.77 10.18
N GLU A 120 -11.08 8.20 11.31
CA GLU A 120 -12.47 8.19 11.74
C GLU A 120 -12.78 9.41 12.63
N GLU A 121 -12.99 10.59 12.00
CA GLU A 121 -13.15 11.89 12.64
C GLU A 121 -14.18 11.88 13.78
N LYS A 122 -15.33 11.25 13.53
CA LYS A 122 -16.39 11.09 14.51
C LYS A 122 -15.93 10.38 15.78
N ARG A 123 -15.10 9.35 15.67
CA ARG A 123 -14.55 8.63 16.81
C ARG A 123 -13.45 9.42 17.51
N ILE A 124 -12.60 10.10 16.75
CA ILE A 124 -11.56 10.96 17.31
C ILE A 124 -12.18 12.04 18.19
N SER A 125 -13.24 12.72 17.73
CA SER A 125 -13.98 13.69 18.52
C SER A 125 -14.54 13.09 19.81
N LEU A 126 -15.15 11.89 19.75
CA LEU A 126 -15.70 11.21 20.91
C LEU A 126 -14.62 10.83 21.95
N ILE A 127 -13.46 10.39 21.48
CA ILE A 127 -12.32 10.08 22.35
C ILE A 127 -11.89 11.33 23.12
N TYR A 128 -11.74 12.46 22.44
CA TYR A 128 -11.38 13.72 23.12
C TYR A 128 -12.47 14.20 24.11
N ILE A 129 -13.76 14.03 23.80
CA ILE A 129 -14.86 14.33 24.71
C ILE A 129 -14.73 13.48 26.00
N ASN A 130 -14.48 12.18 25.86
CA ASN A 130 -14.34 11.30 27.02
C ASN A 130 -13.07 11.60 27.83
N MET A 131 -11.97 11.98 27.17
CA MET A 131 -10.77 12.47 27.88
C MET A 131 -11.05 13.73 28.67
N ALA A 132 -11.79 14.69 28.07
CA ALA A 132 -12.19 15.91 28.77
C ALA A 132 -13.04 15.60 30.02
N SER A 133 -14.00 14.68 29.87
CA SER A 133 -14.81 14.22 31.00
C SER A 133 -13.96 13.60 32.12
N ALA A 134 -13.02 12.72 31.78
CA ALA A 134 -12.11 12.12 32.77
C ALA A 134 -11.26 13.19 33.47
N TYR A 135 -10.73 14.18 32.74
CA TYR A 135 -9.97 15.29 33.31
C TYR A 135 -10.83 16.19 34.21
N ILE A 136 -12.12 16.39 33.89
CA ILE A 136 -13.05 17.11 34.77
C ILE A 136 -13.16 16.39 36.12
N TYR A 137 -13.39 15.07 36.13
CA TYR A 137 -13.48 14.28 37.35
C TYR A 137 -12.18 14.27 38.18
N MET A 138 -11.03 14.38 37.50
CA MET A 138 -9.73 14.52 38.15
C MET A 138 -9.48 15.94 38.70
N GLY A 139 -10.36 16.89 38.48
CA GLY A 139 -10.16 18.29 38.80
C GLY A 139 -9.12 19.02 37.93
N LYS A 140 -8.63 18.38 36.87
CA LYS A 140 -7.61 18.91 35.94
C LYS A 140 -8.28 19.75 34.84
N LEU A 141 -8.91 20.87 35.19
CA LEU A 141 -9.79 21.64 34.30
C LEU A 141 -9.07 22.26 33.09
N ASP A 142 -7.78 22.59 33.21
CA ASP A 142 -6.99 23.12 32.10
C ASP A 142 -6.72 22.03 31.05
N ASN A 143 -6.38 20.81 31.50
CA ASN A 143 -6.23 19.66 30.61
C ASN A 143 -7.55 19.32 29.93
N ALA A 144 -8.66 19.34 30.69
CA ALA A 144 -10.00 19.11 30.15
C ALA A 144 -10.33 20.12 29.03
N MET A 145 -10.04 21.39 29.24
CA MET A 145 -10.27 22.43 28.24
C MET A 145 -9.43 22.21 27.00
N GLN A 146 -8.15 21.90 27.15
CA GLN A 146 -7.26 21.64 26.03
C GLN A 146 -7.75 20.49 25.14
N VAL A 147 -8.11 19.34 25.75
CA VAL A 147 -8.58 18.19 24.96
C VAL A 147 -9.98 18.41 24.39
N ALA A 148 -10.86 19.15 25.10
CA ALA A 148 -12.18 19.52 24.56
C ALA A 148 -12.07 20.43 23.32
N LEU A 149 -11.15 21.39 23.33
CA LEU A 149 -10.86 22.22 22.17
C LEU A 149 -10.28 21.42 21.01
N ASN A 150 -9.46 20.40 21.28
CA ASN A 150 -8.97 19.46 20.24
C ASN A 150 -10.11 18.64 19.62
N ALA A 151 -11.24 18.43 20.32
CA ALA A 151 -12.39 17.72 19.76
C ALA A 151 -13.15 18.54 18.70
N VAL A 152 -13.13 19.88 18.81
CA VAL A 152 -13.93 20.79 17.96
C VAL A 152 -13.71 20.56 16.46
N PRO A 153 -12.47 20.65 15.91
CA PRO A 153 -12.24 20.50 14.48
C PRO A 153 -12.66 19.12 13.95
N TYR A 154 -12.54 18.08 14.74
CA TYR A 154 -12.97 16.73 14.35
C TYR A 154 -14.51 16.59 14.39
N ALA A 155 -15.18 17.20 15.33
CA ALA A 155 -16.64 17.23 15.38
C ALA A 155 -17.21 17.99 14.17
N GLU A 156 -16.64 19.14 13.84
CA GLU A 156 -17.05 19.94 12.67
C GLU A 156 -16.78 19.20 11.35
N LYS A 157 -15.55 18.67 11.16
CA LYS A 157 -15.16 17.94 9.97
C LYS A 157 -15.98 16.67 9.74
N SER A 158 -16.43 16.03 10.83
CA SER A 158 -17.29 14.85 10.73
C SER A 158 -18.69 15.14 10.20
N GLY A 159 -19.15 16.40 10.26
CA GLY A 159 -20.52 16.80 9.98
C GLY A 159 -21.57 16.25 10.98
N ASP A 160 -21.14 15.60 12.05
CA ASP A 160 -22.02 14.95 13.03
C ASP A 160 -22.51 15.94 14.07
N LEU A 161 -23.80 16.30 13.99
CA LEU A 161 -24.42 17.25 14.90
C LEU A 161 -24.39 16.80 16.36
N ASP A 162 -24.51 15.47 16.64
CA ASP A 162 -24.41 14.95 18.01
C ASP A 162 -23.02 15.20 18.60
N ARG A 163 -21.94 15.03 17.80
CA ARG A 163 -20.59 15.33 18.27
C ARG A 163 -20.37 16.80 18.53
N GLN A 164 -20.89 17.67 17.66
CA GLN A 164 -20.82 19.12 17.84
C GLN A 164 -21.59 19.58 19.08
N ALA A 165 -22.80 19.03 19.30
CA ALA A 165 -23.59 19.31 20.50
C ALA A 165 -22.88 18.88 21.78
N ARG A 166 -22.32 17.66 21.81
CA ARG A 166 -21.59 17.12 22.95
C ARG A 166 -20.32 17.90 23.27
N VAL A 167 -19.55 18.30 22.25
CA VAL A 167 -18.34 19.13 22.46
C VAL A 167 -18.73 20.45 23.11
N ASN A 168 -19.76 21.13 22.60
CA ASN A 168 -20.25 22.39 23.20
C ASN A 168 -20.70 22.18 24.65
N MET A 169 -21.47 21.13 24.92
CA MET A 169 -21.90 20.79 26.28
C MET A 169 -20.70 20.51 27.20
N THR A 170 -19.69 19.75 26.71
CA THR A 170 -18.49 19.45 27.50
C THR A 170 -17.70 20.70 27.83
N ILE A 171 -17.52 21.62 26.87
CA ILE A 171 -16.88 22.92 27.14
C ILE A 171 -17.70 23.74 28.13
N GLY A 172 -19.03 23.71 28.00
CA GLY A 172 -19.96 24.31 28.97
C GLY A 172 -19.74 23.78 30.38
N ASN A 173 -19.65 22.46 30.53
CA ASN A 173 -19.37 21.81 31.80
C ASN A 173 -18.01 22.20 32.39
N ILE A 174 -16.95 22.31 31.57
CA ILE A 174 -15.64 22.77 32.04
C ILE A 174 -15.73 24.19 32.59
N TYR A 175 -16.40 25.12 31.88
CA TYR A 175 -16.61 26.47 32.38
C TYR A 175 -17.45 26.50 33.65
N PHE A 176 -18.45 25.60 33.78
CA PHE A 176 -19.23 25.44 34.98
C PHE A 176 -18.35 25.08 36.18
N TYR A 177 -17.48 24.09 36.04
CA TYR A 177 -16.55 23.71 37.11
C TYR A 177 -15.47 24.78 37.41
N GLN A 178 -15.18 25.64 36.43
CA GLN A 178 -14.33 26.83 36.64
C GLN A 178 -15.12 28.00 37.30
N GLU A 179 -16.38 27.81 37.69
CA GLU A 179 -17.28 28.84 38.21
C GLU A 179 -17.52 30.03 37.26
N LYS A 180 -17.22 29.82 35.97
CA LYS A 180 -17.46 30.80 34.89
C LYS A 180 -18.86 30.60 34.28
N TRP A 181 -19.88 30.82 35.11
CA TRP A 181 -21.29 30.47 34.83
C TRP A 181 -21.80 31.04 33.51
N LYS A 182 -21.53 32.32 33.22
CA LYS A 182 -21.97 32.95 31.97
C LYS A 182 -21.35 32.27 30.73
N ASN A 183 -20.10 31.83 30.82
CA ASN A 183 -19.45 31.13 29.72
C ASN A 183 -20.07 29.74 29.55
N ALA A 184 -20.38 29.03 30.65
CA ALA A 184 -21.08 27.78 30.62
C ALA A 184 -22.42 27.87 29.91
N GLU A 185 -23.25 28.88 30.30
CA GLU A 185 -24.54 29.17 29.67
C GLU A 185 -24.42 29.41 28.16
N ASN A 186 -23.41 30.16 27.72
CA ASN A 186 -23.18 30.41 26.29
C ASN A 186 -22.92 29.11 25.50
N TYR A 187 -22.18 28.18 26.05
CA TYR A 187 -21.91 26.92 25.41
C TYR A 187 -23.10 25.95 25.49
N TYR A 188 -23.84 25.93 26.58
CA TYR A 188 -25.09 25.19 26.70
C TYR A 188 -26.13 25.69 25.67
N ALA A 189 -26.25 27.01 25.49
CA ALA A 189 -27.12 27.61 24.49
C ALA A 189 -26.73 27.23 23.05
N LYS A 190 -25.43 26.92 22.77
CA LYS A 190 -25.00 26.41 21.46
C LYS A 190 -25.32 24.90 21.29
N SER A 191 -25.36 24.12 22.37
CA SER A 191 -25.60 22.68 22.28
C SER A 191 -27.10 22.35 22.16
N ILE A 192 -28.00 23.09 22.81
CA ILE A 192 -29.45 22.84 22.82
C ILE A 192 -30.04 22.74 21.39
N PRO A 193 -29.88 23.74 20.48
CA PRO A 193 -30.50 23.67 19.16
C PRO A 193 -29.97 22.50 18.31
N LEU A 194 -28.73 22.06 18.54
CA LEU A 194 -28.19 20.90 17.86
C LEU A 194 -28.84 19.59 18.33
N PHE A 195 -29.09 19.45 19.65
CA PHE A 195 -29.83 18.31 20.16
C PHE A 195 -31.31 18.36 19.76
N GLU A 196 -31.91 19.53 19.66
CA GLU A 196 -33.28 19.71 19.14
C GLU A 196 -33.39 19.25 17.68
N GLN A 197 -32.44 19.64 16.80
CA GLN A 197 -32.37 19.15 15.40
C GLN A 197 -32.25 17.64 15.30
N LEU A 198 -31.61 17.01 16.27
CA LEU A 198 -31.47 15.55 16.37
C LEU A 198 -32.68 14.86 16.99
N ALA A 199 -33.71 15.60 17.40
CA ALA A 199 -34.82 15.10 18.21
C ALA A 199 -34.37 14.35 19.47
N ASN A 200 -33.18 14.70 20.01
CA ASN A 200 -32.63 14.12 21.23
C ASN A 200 -33.08 14.90 22.45
N GLU A 201 -34.38 14.80 22.74
CA GLU A 201 -35.02 15.55 23.82
C GLU A 201 -34.43 15.24 25.20
N ASN A 202 -33.97 13.99 25.45
CA ASN A 202 -33.30 13.65 26.70
C ASN A 202 -32.08 14.56 26.94
N MET A 203 -31.23 14.73 25.93
CA MET A 203 -30.07 15.61 26.05
C MET A 203 -30.45 17.09 26.16
N VAL A 204 -31.54 17.50 25.50
CA VAL A 204 -32.11 18.85 25.68
C VAL A 204 -32.52 19.05 27.15
N GLY A 205 -33.21 18.08 27.75
CA GLY A 205 -33.58 18.11 29.17
C GLY A 205 -32.37 18.24 30.10
N VAL A 206 -31.35 17.42 29.88
CA VAL A 206 -30.09 17.42 30.66
C VAL A 206 -29.37 18.78 30.57
N VAL A 207 -29.19 19.30 29.35
CA VAL A 207 -28.52 20.61 29.18
C VAL A 207 -29.35 21.75 29.76
N THR A 208 -30.68 21.67 29.68
CA THR A 208 -31.60 22.65 30.28
C THR A 208 -31.50 22.62 31.82
N MET A 209 -31.32 21.42 32.42
CA MET A 209 -31.05 21.29 33.87
C MET A 209 -29.72 21.97 34.22
N ASN A 210 -28.64 21.73 33.46
CA ASN A 210 -27.35 22.37 33.70
C ASN A 210 -27.44 23.92 33.58
N MET A 211 -28.26 24.40 32.67
CA MET A 211 -28.58 25.83 32.53
C MET A 211 -29.24 26.36 33.81
N SER A 212 -30.22 25.63 34.36
CA SER A 212 -30.88 25.99 35.65
C SER A 212 -29.86 26.12 36.78
N ILE A 213 -28.96 25.15 36.91
CA ILE A 213 -27.94 25.16 37.98
C ILE A 213 -26.98 26.35 37.80
N SER A 214 -26.58 26.66 36.56
CA SER A 214 -25.74 27.83 36.28
C SER A 214 -26.44 29.15 36.64
N GLN A 215 -27.71 29.29 36.31
CA GLN A 215 -28.50 30.45 36.65
C GLN A 215 -28.70 30.62 38.17
N LYS A 216 -28.93 29.49 38.90
CA LYS A 216 -29.00 29.49 40.36
C LYS A 216 -27.69 30.03 40.97
N ASN A 217 -26.54 29.53 40.50
CA ASN A 217 -25.23 29.93 41.00
C ASN A 217 -24.88 31.39 40.68
N ARG A 218 -25.49 31.97 39.65
CA ARG A 218 -25.43 33.42 39.35
C ARG A 218 -26.43 34.25 40.14
N ASN A 219 -27.21 33.64 41.03
CA ASN A 219 -28.28 34.25 41.79
C ASN A 219 -29.44 34.76 40.89
N SER A 220 -29.62 34.24 39.68
CA SER A 220 -30.75 34.51 38.78
C SER A 220 -31.88 33.50 39.02
N LEU A 221 -32.46 33.53 40.22
CA LEU A 221 -33.29 32.45 40.78
C LEU A 221 -34.57 32.18 39.98
N ASP A 222 -35.25 33.24 39.49
CA ASP A 222 -36.48 33.07 38.71
C ASP A 222 -36.23 32.45 37.36
N THR A 223 -35.12 32.83 36.71
CA THR A 223 -34.70 32.20 35.44
C THR A 223 -34.28 30.76 35.66
N ALA A 224 -33.58 30.47 36.77
CA ALA A 224 -33.21 29.11 37.15
C ALA A 224 -34.45 28.22 37.33
N GLU A 225 -35.50 28.73 37.98
CA GLU A 225 -36.76 28.02 38.18
C GLU A 225 -37.46 27.66 36.87
N ILE A 226 -37.50 28.61 35.92
CA ILE A 226 -38.07 28.39 34.59
C ILE A 226 -37.32 27.23 33.87
N TYR A 227 -36.01 27.25 33.91
CA TYR A 227 -35.21 26.19 33.30
C TYR A 227 -35.36 24.84 34.02
N ALA A 228 -35.49 24.82 35.37
CA ALA A 228 -35.72 23.62 36.13
C ALA A 228 -37.04 22.94 35.75
N TYR A 229 -38.15 23.71 35.72
CA TYR A 229 -39.43 23.15 35.30
C TYR A 229 -39.43 22.70 33.84
N LYS A 230 -38.80 23.46 32.91
CA LYS A 230 -38.67 23.08 31.51
C LYS A 230 -37.88 21.75 31.39
N SER A 231 -36.84 21.58 32.15
CA SER A 231 -36.06 20.32 32.16
C SER A 231 -36.90 19.13 32.60
N ILE A 232 -37.67 19.30 33.72
CA ILE A 232 -38.56 18.25 34.21
C ILE A 232 -39.60 17.89 33.19
N GLU A 233 -40.31 18.90 32.58
CA GLU A 233 -41.32 18.67 31.54
C GLU A 233 -40.77 17.84 30.37
N ILE A 234 -39.57 18.15 29.91
CA ILE A 234 -38.94 17.43 28.81
C ILE A 234 -38.60 16.00 29.20
N LEU A 235 -38.00 15.78 30.39
CA LEU A 235 -37.56 14.48 30.85
C LEU A 235 -38.73 13.56 31.22
N GLU A 236 -39.83 14.11 31.78
CA GLU A 236 -41.09 13.40 32.04
C GLU A 236 -41.70 12.85 30.76
N ARG A 237 -41.78 13.68 29.72
CA ARG A 237 -42.32 13.32 28.41
C ARG A 237 -41.53 12.15 27.77
N LYS A 238 -40.25 12.01 28.13
CA LYS A 238 -39.37 10.94 27.66
C LYS A 238 -39.27 9.75 28.62
N ASN A 239 -39.89 9.83 29.78
CA ASN A 239 -39.79 8.82 30.84
C ASN A 239 -38.32 8.52 31.21
N ASP A 240 -37.47 9.56 31.25
CA ASP A 240 -36.05 9.46 31.62
C ASP A 240 -35.93 9.59 33.13
N ILE A 241 -36.23 8.48 33.83
CA ILE A 241 -36.35 8.46 35.30
C ILE A 241 -35.03 8.83 35.96
N GLU A 242 -33.89 8.38 35.46
CA GLU A 242 -32.57 8.70 36.01
C GLU A 242 -32.29 10.21 36.01
N ASN A 243 -32.53 10.89 34.88
CA ASN A 243 -32.35 12.33 34.79
C ASN A 243 -33.47 13.11 35.50
N LEU A 244 -34.68 12.54 35.63
CA LEU A 244 -35.77 13.14 36.41
C LEU A 244 -35.42 13.19 37.90
N ILE A 245 -34.82 12.16 38.48
CA ILE A 245 -34.34 12.18 39.86
C ILE A 245 -33.46 13.41 40.10
N LEU A 246 -32.47 13.62 39.22
CA LEU A 246 -31.53 14.74 39.28
C LEU A 246 -32.22 16.09 39.08
N ALA A 247 -33.20 16.16 38.18
CA ALA A 247 -33.93 17.40 37.89
C ALA A 247 -34.83 17.80 39.06
N HIS A 248 -35.53 16.86 39.70
CA HIS A 248 -36.32 17.12 40.92
C HIS A 248 -35.43 17.50 42.09
N THR A 249 -34.28 16.86 42.26
CA THR A 249 -33.29 17.25 43.29
C THR A 249 -32.81 18.69 43.08
N ASN A 250 -32.44 19.05 41.84
CA ASN A 250 -32.01 20.41 41.49
C ASN A 250 -33.11 21.44 41.75
N LEU A 251 -34.39 21.14 41.44
CA LEU A 251 -35.50 22.01 41.74
C LEU A 251 -35.72 22.12 43.25
N GLY A 252 -35.62 21.02 44.01
CA GLY A 252 -35.66 21.00 45.46
C GLY A 252 -34.61 21.92 46.10
N ASP A 253 -33.36 21.82 45.62
CA ASP A 253 -32.24 22.68 46.07
C ASP A 253 -32.51 24.16 45.75
N LEU A 254 -33.06 24.47 44.56
CA LEU A 254 -33.38 25.82 44.16
C LEU A 254 -34.48 26.39 45.03
N LEU A 255 -35.56 25.64 45.26
CA LEU A 255 -36.68 26.04 46.11
C LEU A 255 -36.26 26.19 47.58
N SER A 256 -35.41 25.30 48.10
CA SER A 256 -34.79 25.45 49.42
C SER A 256 -33.99 26.75 49.52
N TYR A 257 -33.19 27.06 48.50
CA TYR A 257 -32.41 28.30 48.43
C TYR A 257 -33.34 29.56 48.41
N LYS A 258 -34.47 29.47 47.69
CA LYS A 258 -35.53 30.50 47.68
C LYS A 258 -36.34 30.54 48.96
N LYS A 259 -36.07 29.66 49.96
CA LYS A 259 -36.82 29.46 51.20
C LYS A 259 -38.28 29.00 50.99
N ASN A 260 -38.59 28.44 49.82
CA ASN A 260 -39.83 27.72 49.60
C ASN A 260 -39.67 26.27 50.07
N TYR A 261 -39.70 26.10 51.37
CA TYR A 261 -39.39 24.81 52.01
C TYR A 261 -40.46 23.74 51.71
N THR A 262 -41.72 24.13 51.55
CA THR A 262 -42.80 23.19 51.20
C THR A 262 -42.59 22.61 49.81
N GLY A 263 -42.32 23.49 48.82
CA GLY A 263 -42.03 23.03 47.47
C GLY A 263 -40.73 22.19 47.41
N ALA A 264 -39.71 22.57 48.18
CA ALA A 264 -38.46 21.77 48.22
C ALA A 264 -38.69 20.36 48.79
N GLU A 265 -39.49 20.26 49.90
CA GLU A 265 -39.85 18.98 50.50
C GLU A 265 -40.56 18.07 49.48
N GLU A 266 -41.52 18.59 48.72
CA GLU A 266 -42.24 17.85 47.68
C GLU A 266 -41.30 17.31 46.60
N GLN A 267 -40.38 18.16 46.11
CA GLN A 267 -39.45 17.76 45.08
C GLN A 267 -38.46 16.66 45.56
N TYR A 268 -37.91 16.77 46.73
CA TYR A 268 -37.05 15.73 47.28
C TYR A 268 -37.80 14.43 47.51
N GLN A 269 -39.05 14.45 47.96
CA GLN A 269 -39.87 13.25 48.13
C GLN A 269 -40.15 12.57 46.79
N LEU A 270 -40.42 13.33 45.73
CA LEU A 270 -40.57 12.78 44.36
C LEU A 270 -39.27 12.12 43.89
N SER A 271 -38.14 12.79 44.05
CA SER A 271 -36.84 12.25 43.69
C SER A 271 -36.51 10.96 44.45
N ILE A 272 -36.75 10.92 45.77
CA ILE A 272 -36.56 9.71 46.59
C ILE A 272 -37.42 8.57 46.09
N LYS A 273 -38.71 8.82 45.84
CA LYS A 273 -39.65 7.81 45.35
C LYS A 273 -39.22 7.22 44.02
N MET A 274 -38.75 8.08 43.10
CA MET A 274 -38.24 7.63 41.80
C MET A 274 -36.96 6.81 41.94
N ALA A 275 -36.03 7.23 42.79
CA ALA A 275 -34.81 6.48 43.09
C ALA A 275 -35.09 5.11 43.73
N GLU A 276 -36.11 5.02 44.59
CA GLU A 276 -36.57 3.74 45.15
C GLU A 276 -37.16 2.81 44.06
N GLN A 277 -37.91 3.36 43.11
CA GLN A 277 -38.49 2.58 41.99
C GLN A 277 -37.45 1.91 41.09
N ILE A 278 -36.33 2.57 40.88
CA ILE A 278 -35.25 2.03 40.00
C ILE A 278 -34.15 1.32 40.80
N GLY A 279 -34.25 1.30 42.12
CA GLY A 279 -33.24 0.69 42.98
C GLY A 279 -31.92 1.46 43.05
N ASP A 280 -31.92 2.76 42.75
CA ASP A 280 -30.73 3.62 42.86
C ASP A 280 -30.50 4.04 44.31
N TYR A 281 -29.70 3.25 45.00
CA TYR A 281 -29.47 3.39 46.41
C TYR A 281 -28.68 4.64 46.79
N GLU A 282 -27.72 5.01 45.96
CA GLU A 282 -26.89 6.22 46.16
C GLU A 282 -27.76 7.49 46.07
N GLN A 283 -28.61 7.60 45.07
CA GLN A 283 -29.55 8.71 44.93
C GLN A 283 -30.60 8.75 46.05
N GLN A 284 -31.03 7.58 46.57
CA GLN A 284 -31.90 7.53 47.74
C GLN A 284 -31.23 8.16 48.97
N VAL A 285 -29.98 7.80 49.27
CA VAL A 285 -29.21 8.34 50.38
C VAL A 285 -29.00 9.84 50.23
N ALA A 286 -28.52 10.28 49.05
CA ALA A 286 -28.24 11.70 48.75
C ALA A 286 -29.51 12.58 48.88
N ASN A 287 -30.65 12.13 48.35
CA ASN A 287 -31.89 12.89 48.41
C ASN A 287 -32.54 12.88 49.81
N LYS A 288 -32.43 11.77 50.56
CA LYS A 288 -32.86 11.72 51.96
C LYS A 288 -31.99 12.62 52.86
N GLN A 289 -30.69 12.72 52.58
CA GLN A 289 -29.80 13.69 53.22
C GLN A 289 -30.26 15.13 52.94
N SER A 290 -30.46 15.50 51.66
CA SER A 290 -30.96 16.85 51.29
C SER A 290 -32.27 17.20 51.97
N LEU A 291 -33.20 16.23 52.08
CA LEU A 291 -34.46 16.40 52.85
C LEU A 291 -34.21 16.53 54.34
N GLY A 292 -33.28 15.79 54.92
CA GLY A 292 -32.87 15.93 56.33
C GLY A 292 -32.27 17.30 56.64
N ASP A 293 -31.43 17.81 55.75
CA ASP A 293 -30.87 19.18 55.82
C ASP A 293 -31.96 20.23 55.72
N LEU A 294 -32.96 20.00 54.87
CA LEU A 294 -34.12 20.88 54.76
C LEU A 294 -34.93 20.92 56.07
N TYR A 295 -35.17 19.74 56.68
CA TYR A 295 -35.86 19.68 58.00
C TYR A 295 -35.05 20.36 59.11
N PHE A 296 -33.72 20.23 59.09
CA PHE A 296 -32.86 20.96 60.02
C PHE A 296 -32.97 22.48 59.82
N GLN A 297 -32.97 22.99 58.56
CA GLN A 297 -33.16 24.40 58.27
C GLN A 297 -34.55 24.92 58.71
N MET A 298 -35.57 24.06 58.61
CA MET A 298 -36.93 24.35 59.09
C MET A 298 -37.07 24.25 60.62
N LYS A 299 -36.00 23.89 61.33
CA LYS A 299 -35.99 23.59 62.76
C LYS A 299 -36.93 22.42 63.20
N LYS A 300 -37.25 21.53 62.23
CA LYS A 300 -37.99 20.28 62.43
C LYS A 300 -37.02 19.17 62.86
N TYR A 301 -36.35 19.41 64.01
CA TYR A 301 -35.24 18.53 64.50
C TYR A 301 -35.62 17.05 64.62
N PRO A 302 -36.82 16.70 65.23
CA PRO A 302 -37.19 15.28 65.36
C PRO A 302 -37.37 14.59 63.97
N GLN A 303 -37.85 15.31 62.98
CA GLN A 303 -38.03 14.78 61.60
C GLN A 303 -36.67 14.62 60.92
N ALA A 304 -35.77 15.59 61.05
CA ALA A 304 -34.41 15.50 60.58
C ALA A 304 -33.65 14.28 61.18
N GLU A 305 -33.70 14.14 62.53
CA GLU A 305 -33.07 13.02 63.24
C GLU A 305 -33.60 11.66 62.78
N LYS A 306 -34.93 11.51 62.70
CA LYS A 306 -35.59 10.29 62.24
C LYS A 306 -35.18 9.87 60.87
N LEU A 307 -34.90 10.81 59.99
CA LEU A 307 -34.52 10.57 58.61
C LEU A 307 -33.00 10.31 58.47
N LEU A 308 -32.18 11.13 59.15
CA LEU A 308 -30.73 11.13 58.95
C LEU A 308 -30.01 9.96 59.66
N LEU A 309 -30.46 9.52 60.84
CA LEU A 309 -29.81 8.43 61.58
C LEU A 309 -29.75 7.11 60.77
N PRO A 310 -30.88 6.58 60.22
CA PRO A 310 -30.84 5.33 59.45
C PRO A 310 -30.00 5.41 58.18
N ILE A 311 -29.98 6.57 57.51
CA ILE A 311 -29.20 6.72 56.28
C ILE A 311 -27.71 6.94 56.59
N TYR A 312 -27.33 7.47 57.76
CA TYR A 312 -25.95 7.53 58.23
C TYR A 312 -25.34 6.14 58.32
N ASP A 313 -26.04 5.21 59.01
CA ASP A 313 -25.59 3.82 59.14
C ASP A 313 -25.52 3.14 57.75
N SER A 314 -26.47 3.40 56.92
CA SER A 314 -26.52 2.88 55.56
C SER A 314 -25.38 3.41 54.69
N ALA A 315 -25.05 4.70 54.75
CA ALA A 315 -23.93 5.30 54.05
C ALA A 315 -22.59 4.67 54.47
N LEU A 316 -22.46 4.38 55.79
CA LEU A 316 -21.27 3.70 56.32
C LEU A 316 -21.10 2.29 55.70
N VAL A 317 -22.17 1.49 55.66
CA VAL A 317 -22.14 0.11 55.16
C VAL A 317 -21.82 0.07 53.67
N HIS A 318 -22.28 1.03 52.91
CA HIS A 318 -22.08 1.08 51.45
C HIS A 318 -20.83 1.88 51.00
N GLY A 319 -20.12 2.51 51.96
CA GLY A 319 -18.92 3.29 51.67
C GLY A 319 -19.19 4.65 51.01
N PHE A 320 -20.38 5.23 51.24
CA PHE A 320 -20.73 6.57 50.76
C PHE A 320 -20.19 7.63 51.72
N TYR A 321 -18.86 7.79 51.71
CA TYR A 321 -18.15 8.60 52.72
C TYR A 321 -18.45 10.10 52.62
N ASP A 322 -18.76 10.63 51.41
CA ASP A 322 -19.12 12.03 51.23
C ASP A 322 -20.49 12.32 51.87
N GLU A 323 -21.49 11.46 51.63
CA GLU A 323 -22.81 11.53 52.29
C GLU A 323 -22.70 11.32 53.81
N GLN A 324 -21.87 10.36 54.24
CA GLN A 324 -21.62 10.12 55.67
C GLN A 324 -21.04 11.37 56.35
N PHE A 325 -20.10 12.07 55.68
CA PHE A 325 -19.52 13.32 56.19
C PHE A 325 -20.57 14.40 56.35
N ASP A 326 -21.38 14.63 55.34
CA ASP A 326 -22.41 15.67 55.33
C ASP A 326 -23.52 15.34 56.34
N ILE A 327 -24.00 14.08 56.44
CA ILE A 327 -25.00 13.64 57.42
C ILE A 327 -24.48 13.79 58.85
N ALA A 328 -23.22 13.40 59.11
CA ALA A 328 -22.61 13.57 60.43
C ALA A 328 -22.53 15.06 60.83
N GLY A 329 -22.22 15.93 59.86
CA GLY A 329 -22.20 17.38 60.09
C GLY A 329 -23.57 17.94 60.48
N THR A 330 -24.62 17.55 59.76
CA THR A 330 -26.00 17.98 60.10
C THR A 330 -26.48 17.40 61.41
N LEU A 331 -26.22 16.12 61.72
CA LEU A 331 -26.55 15.51 62.99
C LEU A 331 -25.81 16.16 64.15
N SER A 332 -24.51 16.46 63.99
CA SER A 332 -23.75 17.18 65.03
C SER A 332 -24.35 18.55 65.32
N ALA A 333 -24.67 19.33 64.30
CA ALA A 333 -25.30 20.62 64.45
C ALA A 333 -26.69 20.52 65.05
N LEU A 334 -27.51 19.55 64.68
CA LEU A 334 -28.82 19.27 65.22
C LEU A 334 -28.79 18.98 66.71
N TYR A 335 -27.88 18.11 67.10
CA TYR A 335 -27.74 17.77 68.55
C TYR A 335 -27.18 18.92 69.36
N ALA A 336 -26.32 19.75 68.77
CA ALA A 336 -25.88 20.98 69.45
C ALA A 336 -27.03 21.98 69.67
N GLU A 337 -27.86 22.21 68.62
CA GLU A 337 -29.06 23.09 68.76
C GLU A 337 -30.11 22.58 69.68
N THR A 338 -30.20 21.25 69.88
CA THR A 338 -31.14 20.62 70.80
C THR A 338 -30.58 20.40 72.25
N GLY A 339 -29.34 20.85 72.50
CA GLY A 339 -28.67 20.77 73.79
C GLY A 339 -28.10 19.38 74.13
N ASN A 340 -28.10 18.42 73.23
CA ASN A 340 -27.50 17.12 73.46
C ASN A 340 -26.03 17.13 73.04
N TYR A 341 -25.19 17.76 73.82
CA TYR A 341 -23.77 17.97 73.54
C TYR A 341 -22.96 16.68 73.42
N GLU A 342 -23.36 15.61 74.12
CA GLU A 342 -22.70 14.30 74.03
C GLU A 342 -22.83 13.72 72.59
N LYS A 343 -24.05 13.64 72.09
CA LYS A 343 -24.27 13.18 70.72
C LYS A 343 -23.68 14.14 69.72
N ALA A 344 -23.77 15.46 69.96
CA ALA A 344 -23.15 16.44 69.09
C ALA A 344 -21.64 16.21 68.90
N PHE A 345 -20.94 15.93 70.05
CA PHE A 345 -19.51 15.62 70.02
C PHE A 345 -19.22 14.27 69.37
N LEU A 346 -20.04 13.24 69.62
CA LEU A 346 -19.92 11.95 68.95
C LEU A 346 -19.96 12.11 67.37
N PHE A 347 -20.98 12.80 66.87
CA PHE A 347 -21.09 12.99 65.42
C PHE A 347 -20.03 13.93 64.87
N LEU A 348 -19.50 14.88 65.65
CA LEU A 348 -18.35 15.69 65.23
C LEU A 348 -17.07 14.81 65.10
N GLN A 349 -16.87 13.84 66.02
CA GLN A 349 -15.78 12.87 65.85
C GLN A 349 -15.96 11.99 64.62
N GLN A 350 -17.18 11.51 64.38
CA GLN A 350 -17.50 10.72 63.18
C GLN A 350 -17.31 11.51 61.87
N LEU A 351 -17.68 12.79 61.90
CA LEU A 351 -17.40 13.70 60.76
C LEU A 351 -15.90 13.79 60.48
N ASN A 352 -15.06 13.92 61.54
CA ASN A 352 -13.59 13.94 61.35
C ASN A 352 -13.07 12.61 60.83
N VAL A 353 -13.59 11.47 61.30
CA VAL A 353 -13.22 10.13 60.78
C VAL A 353 -13.61 9.98 59.31
N ALA A 354 -14.81 10.41 58.94
CA ALA A 354 -15.24 10.40 57.54
C ALA A 354 -14.35 11.30 56.67
N LYS A 355 -14.00 12.50 57.17
CA LYS A 355 -13.09 13.42 56.51
C LYS A 355 -11.71 12.81 56.30
N ASP A 356 -11.12 12.23 57.37
CA ASP A 356 -9.80 11.57 57.27
C ASP A 356 -9.84 10.41 56.24
N THR A 357 -10.95 9.66 56.20
CA THR A 357 -11.14 8.57 55.23
C THR A 357 -11.19 9.08 53.80
N ILE A 358 -11.91 10.19 53.56
CA ILE A 358 -11.99 10.85 52.27
C ILE A 358 -10.61 11.39 51.84
N ASP A 359 -9.90 12.06 52.77
CA ASP A 359 -8.59 12.65 52.50
C ASP A 359 -7.54 11.54 52.25
N ASN A 360 -7.55 10.45 53.01
CA ASN A 360 -6.69 9.28 52.79
C ASN A 360 -7.00 8.59 51.47
N ARG A 361 -8.28 8.46 51.11
CA ARG A 361 -8.68 7.93 49.80
C ARG A 361 -8.15 8.79 48.69
N LYS A 362 -8.30 10.12 48.75
CA LYS A 362 -7.77 11.07 47.78
C LYS A 362 -6.24 11.01 47.67
N GLN A 363 -5.54 10.92 48.82
CA GLN A 363 -4.08 10.77 48.85
C GLN A 363 -3.64 9.47 48.19
N ASN A 364 -4.31 8.35 48.52
CA ASN A 364 -4.03 7.05 47.90
C ASN A 364 -4.32 7.05 46.39
N GLU A 365 -5.41 7.66 45.97
CA GLU A 365 -5.76 7.83 44.57
C GLU A 365 -4.69 8.70 43.86
N GLN A 366 -4.24 9.81 44.49
CA GLN A 366 -3.17 10.65 43.96
C GLN A 366 -1.84 9.90 43.87
N LEU A 367 -1.50 9.11 44.92
CA LEU A 367 -0.29 8.29 44.92
C LEU A 367 -0.34 7.22 43.84
N GLN A 368 -1.47 6.56 43.68
CA GLN A 368 -1.70 5.56 42.65
C GLN A 368 -1.62 6.23 41.26
N ALA A 369 -2.23 7.40 41.07
CA ALA A 369 -2.14 8.17 39.82
C ALA A 369 -0.71 8.57 39.52
N LEU A 370 0.05 9.02 40.51
CA LEU A 370 1.47 9.35 40.38
C LEU A 370 2.31 8.13 39.99
N GLN A 371 2.01 6.98 40.58
CA GLN A 371 2.67 5.72 40.28
C GLN A 371 2.34 5.26 38.83
N GLU A 372 1.08 5.38 38.41
CA GLU A 372 0.68 5.08 37.04
C GLU A 372 1.34 6.04 36.02
N GLN A 373 1.42 7.34 36.37
CA GLN A 373 2.15 8.32 35.53
C GLN A 373 3.64 8.00 35.44
N TYR A 374 4.26 7.58 36.56
CA TYR A 374 5.66 7.15 36.55
C TYR A 374 5.87 5.95 35.62
N ILE A 375 5.02 4.93 35.73
CA ILE A 375 5.05 3.73 34.88
C ILE A 375 4.81 4.12 33.41
N ALA A 376 3.86 5.01 33.14
CA ALA A 376 3.57 5.51 31.80
C ALA A 376 4.79 6.27 31.22
N SER A 377 5.41 7.15 32.01
CA SER A 377 6.62 7.88 31.60
C SER A 377 7.81 6.94 31.33
N GLN A 378 7.98 5.89 32.14
CA GLN A 378 9.02 4.88 31.87
C GLN A 378 8.75 4.13 30.55
N ARG A 379 7.51 3.71 30.31
CA ARG A 379 7.11 3.09 29.05
C ARG A 379 7.29 4.02 27.85
N GLU A 380 6.99 5.31 28.01
CA GLU A 380 7.18 6.30 26.95
C GLU A 380 8.66 6.44 26.60
N LYS A 381 9.56 6.49 27.61
CA LYS A 381 11.01 6.49 27.39
C LYS A 381 11.48 5.21 26.70
N GLU A 382 10.95 4.05 27.09
CA GLU A 382 11.27 2.77 26.47
C GLU A 382 10.82 2.74 25.00
N ILE A 383 9.59 3.22 24.73
CA ILE A 383 9.06 3.35 23.36
C ILE A 383 9.89 4.33 22.53
N ALA A 384 10.28 5.47 23.11
CA ALA A 384 11.13 6.45 22.45
C ALA A 384 12.51 5.86 22.12
N LEU A 385 13.11 5.11 23.04
CA LEU A 385 14.37 4.41 22.82
C LEU A 385 14.22 3.33 21.74
N LEU A 386 13.15 2.56 21.77
CA LEU A 386 12.85 1.53 20.76
C LEU A 386 12.65 2.15 19.37
N ASN A 387 11.94 3.26 19.29
CA ASN A 387 11.74 3.99 18.05
C ASN A 387 13.07 4.58 17.53
N ALA A 388 13.91 5.11 18.41
CA ALA A 388 15.23 5.61 18.05
C ALA A 388 16.14 4.49 17.50
N THR A 389 16.13 3.31 18.16
CA THR A 389 16.88 2.14 17.69
C THR A 389 16.35 1.59 16.35
N ASN A 390 15.04 1.52 16.18
CA ASN A 390 14.42 1.12 14.93
C ASN A 390 14.76 2.10 13.79
N ASN A 391 14.73 3.40 14.04
CA ASN A 391 15.13 4.40 13.06
C ASN A 391 16.61 4.29 12.67
N LEU A 392 17.49 3.96 13.63
CA LEU A 392 18.90 3.71 13.33
C LEU A 392 19.08 2.45 12.48
N GLN A 393 18.39 1.36 12.82
CA GLN A 393 18.41 0.13 12.03
C GLN A 393 17.88 0.36 10.61
N GLN A 394 16.81 1.14 10.47
CA GLN A 394 16.24 1.46 9.17
C GLN A 394 17.20 2.26 8.30
N LYS A 395 17.89 3.26 8.87
CA LYS A 395 18.95 4.01 8.19
C LYS A 395 20.13 3.11 7.79
N GLU A 396 20.49 2.14 8.64
CA GLU A 396 21.54 1.17 8.32
C GLU A 396 21.13 0.24 7.16
N ILE A 397 19.89 -0.20 7.13
CA ILE A 397 19.32 -0.99 6.01
C ILE A 397 19.31 -0.15 4.73
N GLU A 398 18.85 1.08 4.78
CA GLU A 398 18.86 2.01 3.63
C GLU A 398 20.28 2.23 3.09
N ARG A 399 21.27 2.42 4.00
CA ARG A 399 22.68 2.55 3.62
C ARG A 399 23.20 1.27 2.96
N LYS A 400 22.89 0.08 3.50
CA LYS A 400 23.27 -1.20 2.90
C LYS A 400 22.63 -1.40 1.52
N ASN A 401 21.35 -1.05 1.37
CA ASN A 401 20.65 -1.10 0.10
C ASN A 401 21.27 -0.16 -0.93
N LEU A 402 21.61 1.06 -0.53
CA LEU A 402 22.30 2.02 -1.41
C LEU A 402 23.65 1.48 -1.90
N ILE A 403 24.46 0.92 -1.00
CA ILE A 403 25.75 0.29 -1.34
C ILE A 403 25.52 -0.88 -2.32
N THR A 404 24.53 -1.72 -2.07
CA THR A 404 24.19 -2.86 -2.94
C THR A 404 23.78 -2.38 -4.34
N ILE A 405 22.94 -1.36 -4.43
CA ILE A 405 22.55 -0.75 -5.72
C ILE A 405 23.78 -0.20 -6.45
N LEU A 406 24.66 0.50 -5.72
CA LEU A 406 25.88 1.06 -6.30
C LEU A 406 26.80 -0.04 -6.86
N LEU A 407 26.97 -1.15 -6.12
CA LEU A 407 27.76 -2.31 -6.57
C LEU A 407 27.15 -2.96 -7.83
N VAL A 408 25.83 -3.10 -7.89
CA VAL A 408 25.11 -3.63 -9.07
C VAL A 408 25.31 -2.73 -10.29
N VAL A 409 25.24 -1.40 -10.09
CA VAL A 409 25.47 -0.41 -11.18
C VAL A 409 26.92 -0.50 -11.68
N ILE A 410 27.91 -0.57 -10.75
CA ILE A 410 29.32 -0.71 -11.13
C ILE A 410 29.55 -2.02 -11.88
N PHE A 411 29.00 -3.12 -11.40
CA PHE A 411 29.10 -4.41 -12.08
C PHE A 411 28.47 -4.36 -13.47
N GLY A 412 27.29 -3.77 -13.60
CA GLY A 412 26.64 -3.54 -14.90
C GLY A 412 27.52 -2.72 -15.86
N ALA A 413 28.13 -1.64 -15.37
CA ALA A 413 29.04 -0.81 -16.16
C ALA A 413 30.29 -1.58 -16.61
N LEU A 414 30.85 -2.45 -15.75
CA LEU A 414 31.99 -3.29 -16.10
C LEU A 414 31.62 -4.31 -17.19
N VAL A 415 30.45 -4.95 -17.08
CA VAL A 415 29.94 -5.88 -18.11
C VAL A 415 29.75 -5.19 -19.45
N VAL A 416 29.12 -4.01 -19.45
CA VAL A 416 28.94 -3.21 -20.68
C VAL A 416 30.27 -2.79 -21.27
N SER A 417 31.22 -2.36 -20.45
CA SER A 417 32.56 -1.98 -20.89
C SER A 417 33.31 -3.18 -21.50
N GLY A 418 33.24 -4.34 -20.84
CA GLY A 418 33.80 -5.58 -21.36
C GLY A 418 33.20 -5.98 -22.71
N PHE A 419 31.87 -5.87 -22.84
CA PHE A 419 31.18 -6.13 -24.10
C PHE A 419 31.59 -5.18 -25.22
N VAL A 420 31.72 -3.88 -24.92
CA VAL A 420 32.19 -2.87 -25.89
C VAL A 420 33.63 -3.16 -26.34
N ILE A 421 34.52 -3.52 -25.42
CA ILE A 421 35.90 -3.86 -25.74
C ILE A 421 35.95 -5.10 -26.61
N TRP A 422 35.20 -6.14 -26.25
CA TRP A 422 35.11 -7.39 -27.02
C TRP A 422 34.56 -7.16 -28.43
N ASN A 423 33.50 -6.36 -28.55
CA ASN A 423 32.92 -6.01 -29.83
C ASN A 423 33.88 -5.19 -30.73
N ARG A 424 34.62 -4.25 -30.14
CA ARG A 424 35.68 -3.51 -30.85
C ARG A 424 36.82 -4.44 -31.32
N TYR A 425 37.19 -5.40 -30.50
CA TYR A 425 38.21 -6.37 -30.84
C TYR A 425 37.79 -7.26 -32.04
N THR A 426 36.59 -7.79 -31.99
CA THR A 426 36.03 -8.63 -33.09
C THR A 426 35.90 -7.85 -34.36
N LEU A 427 35.39 -6.62 -34.30
CA LEU A 427 35.28 -5.73 -35.47
C LEU A 427 36.66 -5.42 -36.09
N LYS A 428 37.66 -5.19 -35.24
CA LYS A 428 39.04 -4.95 -35.71
C LYS A 428 39.65 -6.16 -36.39
N GLN A 429 39.35 -7.38 -35.97
CA GLN A 429 39.78 -8.63 -36.62
C GLN A 429 39.11 -8.77 -38.01
N GLN A 430 37.83 -8.55 -38.11
CA GLN A 430 37.09 -8.59 -39.36
C GLN A 430 37.65 -7.57 -40.38
N LEU A 431 37.95 -6.37 -39.89
CA LEU A 431 38.51 -5.30 -40.74
C LEU A 431 39.89 -5.68 -41.30
N LYS A 432 40.74 -6.32 -40.47
CA LYS A 432 42.04 -6.82 -40.92
C LYS A 432 41.92 -7.91 -41.97
N GLU A 433 40.96 -8.81 -41.86
CA GLU A 433 40.70 -9.85 -42.83
C GLU A 433 40.27 -9.29 -44.15
N VAL A 434 39.36 -8.30 -44.15
CA VAL A 434 38.91 -7.60 -45.36
C VAL A 434 40.06 -6.83 -46.02
N GLN A 435 40.88 -6.15 -45.24
CA GLN A 435 42.08 -5.45 -45.76
C GLN A 435 43.08 -6.40 -46.38
N LEU A 436 43.33 -7.58 -45.77
CA LEU A 436 44.21 -8.58 -46.32
C LEU A 436 43.70 -9.14 -47.65
N ARG A 437 42.41 -9.45 -47.76
CA ARG A 437 41.79 -9.90 -49.02
C ARG A 437 41.90 -8.85 -50.11
N ASN A 438 41.65 -7.58 -49.81
CA ASN A 438 41.81 -6.50 -50.79
C ASN A 438 43.28 -6.35 -51.25
N LYS A 439 44.23 -6.48 -50.33
CA LYS A 439 45.65 -6.40 -50.67
C LYS A 439 46.09 -7.56 -51.59
N ILE A 440 45.70 -8.81 -51.23
CA ILE A 440 46.00 -10.00 -52.05
C ILE A 440 45.42 -9.84 -53.45
N ALA A 441 44.19 -9.32 -53.56
CA ALA A 441 43.55 -9.09 -54.87
C ALA A 441 44.30 -8.05 -55.71
N ALA A 442 44.79 -6.98 -55.07
CA ALA A 442 45.58 -5.93 -55.77
C ALA A 442 46.97 -6.48 -56.18
N ASP A 443 47.69 -7.12 -55.27
CA ASP A 443 49.04 -7.66 -55.57
C ASP A 443 49.00 -8.72 -56.71
N LEU A 444 47.96 -9.61 -56.72
CA LEU A 444 47.75 -10.57 -57.80
C LEU A 444 47.48 -9.91 -59.13
N HIS A 445 46.66 -8.86 -59.13
CA HIS A 445 46.30 -8.16 -60.37
C HIS A 445 47.52 -7.40 -60.97
N ASP A 446 48.25 -6.69 -60.14
CA ASP A 446 49.29 -5.76 -60.56
C ASP A 446 50.60 -6.51 -60.91
N ASP A 447 51.07 -7.43 -60.08
CA ASP A 447 52.38 -8.09 -60.30
C ASP A 447 52.29 -9.26 -61.31
N VAL A 448 51.37 -10.18 -61.06
CA VAL A 448 51.28 -11.41 -61.87
C VAL A 448 50.56 -11.13 -63.21
N GLY A 449 49.51 -10.29 -63.19
CA GLY A 449 48.73 -9.94 -64.33
C GLY A 449 49.56 -9.16 -65.38
N ALA A 450 50.30 -8.16 -64.88
CA ALA A 450 51.18 -7.39 -65.73
C ALA A 450 52.31 -8.24 -66.39
N THR A 451 52.86 -9.17 -65.54
CA THR A 451 53.93 -10.06 -66.08
C THR A 451 53.44 -11.00 -67.17
N LEU A 452 52.28 -11.66 -66.92
CA LEU A 452 51.69 -12.54 -67.96
C LEU A 452 51.24 -11.79 -69.19
N SER A 453 50.69 -10.59 -69.04
CA SER A 453 50.30 -9.71 -70.13
C SER A 453 51.52 -9.31 -70.98
N SER A 454 52.66 -9.04 -70.33
CA SER A 454 53.93 -8.76 -71.00
C SER A 454 54.46 -9.97 -71.80
N ILE A 455 54.38 -11.17 -71.14
CA ILE A 455 54.78 -12.41 -71.82
C ILE A 455 53.92 -12.68 -73.07
N LYS A 456 52.62 -12.49 -72.98
CA LYS A 456 51.68 -12.63 -74.09
C LYS A 456 52.04 -11.64 -75.17
N MET A 457 52.19 -10.35 -74.85
CA MET A 457 52.51 -9.27 -75.80
C MET A 457 53.84 -9.50 -76.47
N TYR A 458 54.89 -9.87 -75.73
CA TYR A 458 56.18 -10.18 -76.35
C TYR A 458 56.11 -11.39 -77.29
N SER A 459 55.37 -12.40 -76.96
CA SER A 459 55.16 -13.60 -77.80
C SER A 459 54.38 -13.25 -79.07
N GLU A 460 53.38 -12.37 -78.97
CA GLU A 460 52.64 -11.86 -80.15
C GLU A 460 53.53 -11.00 -81.06
N ILE A 461 54.41 -10.14 -80.49
CA ILE A 461 55.36 -9.35 -81.20
C ILE A 461 56.36 -10.21 -81.93
N ILE A 462 56.90 -11.23 -81.23
CA ILE A 462 57.84 -12.20 -81.87
C ILE A 462 57.14 -12.90 -83.02
N LYS A 463 55.93 -13.37 -82.88
CA LYS A 463 55.13 -14.00 -83.91
C LYS A 463 54.86 -13.10 -85.10
N SER A 464 54.56 -11.83 -84.84
CA SER A 464 54.25 -10.85 -85.90
C SER A 464 55.46 -10.37 -86.74
N LYS A 465 56.66 -10.41 -86.13
CA LYS A 465 57.88 -9.97 -86.78
C LYS A 465 58.67 -11.10 -87.46
N GLY A 466 58.36 -12.36 -87.17
CA GLY A 466 59.03 -13.53 -87.80
C GLY A 466 58.37 -13.92 -89.10
N LYS A 467 58.95 -13.47 -90.22
CA LYS A 467 58.42 -13.80 -91.56
C LYS A 467 58.78 -15.23 -92.01
N ASP A 468 59.70 -15.94 -91.35
CA ASP A 468 60.15 -17.30 -91.72
C ASP A 468 60.36 -18.16 -90.41
N LEU A 469 59.34 -18.28 -89.56
CA LEU A 469 59.40 -19.19 -88.46
C LEU A 469 59.19 -20.63 -88.88
N GLN A 470 60.10 -21.51 -88.48
CA GLN A 470 59.87 -22.95 -88.65
C GLN A 470 58.55 -23.35 -87.94
N THR A 471 57.76 -24.26 -88.49
CA THR A 471 56.42 -24.67 -88.04
C THR A 471 56.36 -25.03 -86.57
N GLU A 472 57.47 -25.51 -86.03
CA GLU A 472 57.59 -25.89 -84.60
C GLU A 472 57.70 -24.68 -83.65
N GLN A 473 58.40 -23.59 -84.11
CA GLN A 473 58.52 -22.37 -83.28
C GLN A 473 57.21 -21.58 -83.24
N ASP A 474 56.44 -21.58 -84.37
CA ASP A 474 55.10 -20.94 -84.42
C ASP A 474 54.12 -21.72 -83.51
N HIS A 475 54.22 -23.04 -83.43
CA HIS A 475 53.44 -23.86 -82.51
C HIS A 475 53.76 -23.55 -81.07
N LEU A 476 55.04 -23.39 -80.68
CA LEU A 476 55.47 -23.07 -79.29
C LEU A 476 55.04 -21.65 -78.92
N LEU A 477 55.16 -20.65 -79.78
CA LEU A 477 54.68 -19.29 -79.53
C LEU A 477 53.16 -19.23 -79.37
N ASN A 478 52.41 -19.95 -80.15
CA ASN A 478 50.96 -20.08 -79.99
C ASN A 478 50.63 -20.70 -78.65
N LYS A 479 51.38 -21.71 -78.17
CA LYS A 479 51.21 -22.35 -76.89
C LYS A 479 51.52 -21.40 -75.75
N ILE A 480 52.57 -20.54 -75.87
CA ILE A 480 52.87 -19.50 -74.86
C ILE A 480 51.76 -18.43 -74.80
N ILE A 481 51.30 -17.95 -75.96
CA ILE A 481 50.22 -16.96 -76.04
C ILE A 481 48.93 -17.50 -75.40
N ASN A 482 48.59 -18.74 -75.75
CA ASN A 482 47.40 -19.40 -75.19
C ASN A 482 47.48 -19.64 -73.68
N ASN A 483 48.63 -20.20 -73.27
CA ASN A 483 48.84 -20.46 -71.81
C ASN A 483 48.87 -19.17 -70.99
N SER A 484 49.48 -18.09 -71.52
CA SER A 484 49.48 -16.78 -70.83
C SER A 484 48.06 -16.20 -70.76
N SER A 485 47.28 -16.33 -71.85
CA SER A 485 45.91 -15.88 -71.93
C SER A 485 45.03 -16.65 -70.89
N GLU A 486 45.15 -17.97 -70.86
CA GLU A 486 44.43 -18.81 -69.87
C GLU A 486 44.86 -18.49 -68.42
N SER A 487 46.14 -18.18 -68.19
CA SER A 487 46.63 -17.80 -66.86
C SER A 487 46.10 -16.43 -66.43
N ILE A 488 46.02 -15.43 -67.32
CA ILE A 488 45.46 -14.12 -67.10
C ILE A 488 43.97 -14.24 -66.77
N GLU A 489 43.24 -15.07 -67.50
CA GLU A 489 41.81 -15.30 -67.29
C GLU A 489 41.59 -16.00 -65.95
N SER A 490 42.33 -17.05 -65.67
CA SER A 490 42.27 -17.78 -64.37
C SER A 490 42.56 -16.88 -63.18
N MET A 491 43.54 -15.99 -63.30
CA MET A 491 43.90 -15.03 -62.30
C MET A 491 42.84 -13.96 -62.11
N SER A 492 42.27 -13.43 -63.20
CA SER A 492 41.12 -12.51 -63.18
C SER A 492 39.93 -13.14 -62.42
N ASP A 493 39.69 -14.43 -62.63
CA ASP A 493 38.64 -15.16 -61.92
C ASP A 493 38.97 -15.25 -60.39
N ILE A 494 40.22 -15.52 -60.02
CA ILE A 494 40.68 -15.59 -58.63
C ILE A 494 40.51 -14.20 -57.95
N VAL A 495 41.01 -13.14 -58.59
CA VAL A 495 40.90 -11.74 -58.10
C VAL A 495 39.43 -11.37 -57.86
N TRP A 496 38.56 -11.70 -58.82
CA TRP A 496 37.14 -11.41 -58.71
C TRP A 496 36.51 -12.19 -57.53
N MET A 497 36.88 -13.45 -57.30
CA MET A 497 36.41 -14.31 -56.21
C MET A 497 36.82 -13.80 -54.84
N VAL A 498 38.06 -13.32 -54.68
CA VAL A 498 38.63 -12.84 -53.42
C VAL A 498 38.03 -11.48 -53.01
N LYS A 499 37.56 -10.67 -53.95
CA LYS A 499 37.07 -9.31 -53.68
C LYS A 499 35.78 -9.30 -52.84
N PRO A 500 35.75 -8.68 -51.64
CA PRO A 500 34.62 -8.73 -50.73
C PRO A 500 33.30 -8.19 -51.30
N GLY A 501 33.34 -7.26 -52.24
CA GLY A 501 32.15 -6.71 -52.88
C GLY A 501 31.36 -7.72 -53.72
N ASN A 502 31.94 -8.90 -54.02
CA ASN A 502 31.33 -9.92 -54.85
C ASN A 502 30.71 -11.08 -54.05
N ASP A 503 30.54 -10.93 -52.75
CA ASP A 503 30.06 -12.00 -51.87
C ASP A 503 28.58 -12.38 -52.11
N LYS A 504 27.78 -11.48 -52.67
CA LYS A 504 26.38 -11.75 -53.01
C LYS A 504 26.24 -12.56 -54.29
N PHE A 505 25.27 -13.49 -54.30
CA PHE A 505 24.98 -14.33 -55.48
C PHE A 505 24.60 -13.52 -56.69
N SER A 506 24.02 -12.32 -56.53
CA SER A 506 23.73 -11.38 -57.62
C SER A 506 24.99 -11.03 -58.44
N SER A 507 26.15 -10.89 -57.80
CA SER A 507 27.42 -10.63 -58.48
C SER A 507 27.90 -11.87 -59.24
N LEU A 508 27.69 -13.06 -58.70
CA LEU A 508 28.00 -14.33 -59.37
C LEU A 508 27.09 -14.54 -60.59
N ASN A 509 25.77 -14.26 -60.48
CA ASN A 509 24.85 -14.32 -61.61
C ASN A 509 25.32 -13.46 -62.80
N ASN A 510 25.68 -12.20 -62.52
CA ASN A 510 26.18 -11.29 -63.52
C ASN A 510 27.46 -11.83 -64.18
N ARG A 511 28.37 -12.41 -63.42
CA ARG A 511 29.62 -13.00 -63.90
C ARG A 511 29.35 -14.21 -64.81
N ILE A 512 28.47 -15.10 -64.42
CA ILE A 512 28.04 -16.28 -65.15
C ILE A 512 27.39 -15.86 -66.46
N LYS A 513 26.45 -14.92 -66.41
CA LYS A 513 25.72 -14.42 -67.59
C LYS A 513 26.67 -13.81 -68.58
N HIS A 514 27.56 -12.91 -68.13
CA HIS A 514 28.54 -12.25 -68.98
C HIS A 514 29.45 -13.29 -69.69
N PHE A 515 30.00 -14.25 -68.92
CA PHE A 515 30.82 -15.31 -69.46
C PHE A 515 30.05 -16.15 -70.51
N ALA A 516 28.83 -16.58 -70.17
CA ALA A 516 28.04 -17.42 -71.11
C ALA A 516 27.63 -16.65 -72.40
N GLU A 517 27.28 -15.36 -72.27
CA GLU A 517 26.97 -14.48 -73.41
C GLU A 517 28.17 -14.35 -74.36
N GLU A 518 29.37 -14.14 -73.84
CA GLU A 518 30.60 -14.02 -74.60
C GLU A 518 30.92 -15.32 -75.37
N ILE A 519 30.85 -16.48 -74.71
CA ILE A 519 31.09 -17.76 -75.36
C ILE A 519 30.03 -18.13 -76.39
N CYS A 520 28.75 -17.92 -76.04
CA CYS A 520 27.65 -18.23 -76.94
C CYS A 520 27.62 -17.31 -78.23
N SER A 521 27.86 -16.00 -78.02
CA SER A 521 27.95 -15.05 -79.14
C SER A 521 29.09 -15.37 -80.11
N SER A 522 30.26 -15.74 -79.54
CA SER A 522 31.43 -16.10 -80.38
C SER A 522 31.24 -17.38 -81.21
N ASN A 523 30.28 -18.24 -80.84
CA ASN A 523 30.02 -19.53 -81.49
C ASN A 523 28.65 -19.58 -82.20
N ASN A 524 27.91 -18.45 -82.29
CA ASN A 524 26.57 -18.36 -82.85
C ASN A 524 25.54 -19.29 -82.18
N ILE A 525 25.59 -19.40 -80.85
CA ILE A 525 24.70 -20.22 -80.00
C ILE A 525 23.69 -19.31 -79.32
N ALA A 526 22.42 -19.65 -79.37
CA ALA A 526 21.38 -18.96 -78.59
C ALA A 526 21.53 -19.28 -77.08
N LEU A 527 21.55 -18.26 -76.24
CA LEU A 527 21.63 -18.42 -74.78
C LEU A 527 20.33 -18.04 -74.10
N ASN A 528 19.78 -18.93 -73.28
CA ASN A 528 18.68 -18.63 -72.38
C ASN A 528 19.17 -18.77 -70.92
N THR A 529 18.93 -17.79 -70.12
CA THR A 529 19.27 -17.83 -68.68
C THR A 529 18.03 -17.60 -67.86
N ASN A 530 17.79 -18.47 -66.88
CA ASN A 530 16.69 -18.35 -65.93
C ASN A 530 17.24 -18.51 -64.50
N PHE A 531 17.40 -17.40 -63.82
CA PHE A 531 17.90 -17.34 -62.43
C PHE A 531 16.78 -16.91 -61.52
N GLN A 532 16.45 -17.73 -60.50
CA GLN A 532 15.39 -17.47 -59.53
C GLN A 532 15.68 -16.18 -58.77
N PRO A 533 14.73 -15.23 -58.62
CA PRO A 533 14.96 -13.91 -58.00
C PRO A 533 15.46 -13.98 -56.56
N GLU A 534 15.04 -14.99 -55.81
CA GLU A 534 15.41 -15.22 -54.38
C GLU A 534 16.91 -15.43 -54.19
N LEU A 535 17.60 -15.89 -55.23
CA LEU A 535 19.05 -16.07 -55.21
C LEU A 535 19.84 -14.76 -55.05
N ALA A 536 19.26 -13.63 -55.39
CA ALA A 536 19.97 -12.33 -55.42
C ALA A 536 20.55 -11.93 -54.05
N GLN A 537 19.89 -12.34 -52.96
CA GLN A 537 20.31 -12.03 -51.58
C GLN A 537 21.16 -13.14 -50.93
N LEU A 538 21.30 -14.26 -51.61
CA LEU A 538 22.09 -15.38 -51.11
C LEU A 538 23.56 -14.98 -51.06
N THR A 539 24.23 -15.31 -49.96
CA THR A 539 25.68 -15.14 -49.79
C THR A 539 26.32 -16.51 -49.72
N LEU A 540 27.18 -16.80 -50.69
CA LEU A 540 27.93 -18.05 -50.71
C LEU A 540 29.35 -17.87 -50.14
N PRO A 541 29.87 -18.86 -49.40
CA PRO A 541 31.29 -18.89 -49.06
C PRO A 541 32.15 -18.76 -50.33
N MET A 542 33.29 -18.08 -50.19
CA MET A 542 34.19 -17.82 -51.34
C MET A 542 34.51 -19.07 -52.16
N ASP A 543 34.85 -20.18 -51.47
CA ASP A 543 35.20 -21.46 -52.10
C ASP A 543 34.01 -22.05 -52.89
N MET A 544 32.80 -21.99 -52.33
CA MET A 544 31.60 -22.51 -52.99
C MET A 544 31.23 -21.66 -54.20
N ARG A 545 31.34 -20.37 -54.10
CA ARG A 545 31.09 -19.42 -55.19
C ARG A 545 32.02 -19.69 -56.37
N ARG A 546 33.30 -19.94 -56.05
CA ARG A 546 34.31 -20.35 -57.05
C ARG A 546 33.92 -21.66 -57.73
N ASP A 547 33.62 -22.69 -56.96
CA ASP A 547 33.32 -24.01 -57.50
C ASP A 547 32.03 -24.00 -58.32
N VAL A 548 30.99 -23.24 -57.93
CA VAL A 548 29.78 -23.00 -58.74
C VAL A 548 30.08 -22.33 -60.07
N TYR A 549 30.89 -21.27 -60.06
CA TYR A 549 31.27 -20.56 -61.28
C TYR A 549 32.06 -21.48 -62.25
N LEU A 550 33.08 -22.16 -61.71
CA LEU A 550 33.91 -23.04 -62.54
C LEU A 550 33.16 -24.24 -63.11
N LEU A 551 32.16 -24.75 -62.36
CA LEU A 551 31.29 -25.81 -62.83
C LEU A 551 30.44 -25.40 -64.01
N ILE A 552 29.79 -24.22 -63.91
CA ILE A 552 28.98 -23.65 -65.00
C ILE A 552 29.89 -23.30 -66.22
N LYS A 553 31.06 -22.71 -65.90
CA LYS A 553 32.07 -22.39 -66.99
C LYS A 553 32.47 -23.62 -67.74
N GLU A 554 32.75 -24.75 -67.09
CA GLU A 554 33.10 -26.01 -67.72
C GLU A 554 31.94 -26.58 -68.54
N ALA A 555 30.72 -26.58 -68.01
CA ALA A 555 29.54 -27.08 -68.70
C ALA A 555 29.25 -26.29 -69.97
N VAL A 556 29.30 -24.93 -69.91
CA VAL A 556 29.12 -24.04 -71.09
C VAL A 556 30.22 -24.22 -72.10
N ASN A 557 31.49 -24.31 -71.67
CA ASN A 557 32.61 -24.56 -72.56
C ASN A 557 32.48 -25.90 -73.27
N ASN A 558 32.06 -26.94 -72.59
CA ASN A 558 31.86 -28.25 -73.17
C ASN A 558 30.73 -28.23 -74.23
N ALA A 559 29.65 -27.55 -73.97
CA ALA A 559 28.56 -27.37 -74.88
C ALA A 559 29.00 -26.57 -76.16
N ALA A 560 29.76 -25.48 -75.97
CA ALA A 560 30.24 -24.67 -77.06
C ALA A 560 31.30 -25.36 -77.96
N LYS A 561 32.25 -26.09 -77.35
CA LYS A 561 33.37 -26.70 -78.03
C LYS A 561 33.07 -28.05 -78.71
N TYR A 562 32.24 -28.87 -78.05
CA TYR A 562 32.10 -30.27 -78.39
C TYR A 562 30.71 -30.71 -78.84
N ALA A 563 29.64 -29.96 -78.45
CA ALA A 563 28.29 -30.41 -78.71
C ALA A 563 27.72 -30.01 -80.07
N HIS A 564 28.29 -29.04 -80.75
CA HIS A 564 27.71 -28.41 -81.96
C HIS A 564 26.28 -27.93 -81.65
N ALA A 565 26.07 -27.40 -80.47
CA ALA A 565 24.79 -26.92 -80.02
C ALA A 565 24.39 -25.62 -80.72
N THR A 566 23.11 -25.40 -80.94
CA THR A 566 22.55 -24.12 -81.43
C THR A 566 21.89 -23.34 -80.32
N GLN A 567 21.69 -23.97 -79.17
CA GLN A 567 21.10 -23.34 -77.96
C GLN A 567 21.70 -23.93 -76.67
N ILE A 568 21.95 -23.06 -75.69
CA ILE A 568 22.33 -23.42 -74.35
C ILE A 568 21.34 -22.75 -73.38
N ASP A 569 20.80 -23.53 -72.42
CA ASP A 569 19.92 -23.06 -71.40
C ASP A 569 20.63 -23.22 -70.04
N ILE A 570 20.66 -22.16 -69.26
CA ILE A 570 21.19 -22.16 -67.83
C ILE A 570 20.07 -21.81 -66.87
N VAL A 571 19.73 -22.73 -66.02
CA VAL A 571 18.71 -22.53 -65.00
C VAL A 571 19.35 -22.69 -63.63
N ILE A 572 19.17 -21.69 -62.75
CA ILE A 572 19.65 -21.75 -61.37
C ILE A 572 18.49 -21.44 -60.42
N THR A 573 18.19 -22.36 -59.54
CA THR A 573 17.13 -22.26 -58.54
C THR A 573 17.64 -22.66 -57.14
N ILE A 574 16.92 -22.27 -56.11
CA ILE A 574 17.15 -22.72 -54.73
C ILE A 574 15.86 -23.33 -54.21
N ASN A 575 15.96 -24.52 -53.62
CA ASN A 575 14.85 -25.20 -53.02
C ASN A 575 15.33 -25.90 -51.74
N ASN A 576 14.67 -25.63 -50.59
CA ASN A 576 15.02 -26.19 -49.28
C ASN A 576 16.53 -26.12 -48.99
N ASP A 577 17.12 -24.92 -49.05
CA ASP A 577 18.56 -24.65 -48.84
C ASP A 577 19.49 -25.45 -49.74
N THR A 578 19.00 -25.92 -50.89
CA THR A 578 19.79 -26.62 -51.89
C THR A 578 19.79 -25.83 -53.18
N LEU A 579 20.97 -25.39 -53.62
CA LEU A 579 21.20 -24.78 -54.90
C LEU A 579 21.11 -25.84 -55.99
N GLN A 580 20.25 -25.59 -56.98
CA GLN A 580 20.08 -26.47 -58.14
C GLN A 580 20.50 -25.71 -59.41
N ILE A 581 21.40 -26.28 -60.15
CA ILE A 581 21.98 -25.72 -61.36
C ILE A 581 21.77 -26.71 -62.48
N THR A 582 21.18 -26.25 -63.56
CA THR A 582 21.02 -27.04 -64.77
C THR A 582 21.63 -26.28 -65.92
N VAL A 583 22.55 -26.88 -66.63
CA VAL A 583 23.10 -26.41 -67.89
C VAL A 583 22.80 -27.45 -68.97
N SER A 584 21.99 -27.08 -69.92
CA SER A 584 21.59 -28.00 -71.00
C SER A 584 21.88 -27.41 -72.41
N ASP A 585 22.23 -28.27 -73.30
CA ASP A 585 22.45 -27.95 -74.75
C ASP A 585 21.61 -28.86 -75.64
N ASN A 586 21.31 -28.39 -76.83
CA ASN A 586 20.58 -29.13 -77.87
C ASN A 586 21.49 -29.74 -78.90
N GLY A 587 22.75 -30.01 -78.56
CA GLY A 587 23.76 -30.50 -79.50
C GLY A 587 23.69 -32.01 -79.79
N LYS A 588 24.78 -32.55 -80.34
CA LYS A 588 24.87 -33.97 -80.77
C LYS A 588 24.83 -34.99 -79.58
N GLY A 589 25.02 -34.53 -78.34
CA GLY A 589 25.17 -35.44 -77.17
C GLY A 589 26.30 -36.45 -77.34
N PHE A 590 26.43 -37.33 -76.36
CA PHE A 590 27.41 -38.43 -76.36
C PHE A 590 26.89 -39.59 -75.45
N ASP A 591 27.48 -40.75 -75.65
CA ASP A 591 27.22 -41.92 -74.83
C ASP A 591 27.97 -41.81 -73.49
N THR A 592 27.26 -41.64 -72.43
CA THR A 592 27.81 -41.50 -71.04
C THR A 592 28.45 -42.81 -70.50
N SER A 593 28.20 -43.96 -71.14
CA SER A 593 28.79 -45.26 -70.78
C SER A 593 30.16 -45.51 -71.52
N ALA A 594 30.49 -44.74 -72.50
CA ALA A 594 31.78 -44.81 -73.22
C ALA A 594 32.87 -44.05 -72.45
N ASP A 595 34.11 -44.57 -72.47
CA ASP A 595 35.25 -43.94 -71.77
C ASP A 595 35.56 -42.58 -72.43
N VAL A 596 34.97 -41.50 -71.92
CA VAL A 596 35.17 -40.17 -72.41
C VAL A 596 36.50 -39.60 -71.95
N GLN A 597 37.51 -39.55 -72.82
CA GLN A 597 38.79 -38.94 -72.48
C GLN A 597 38.64 -37.46 -72.17
N GLY A 598 38.72 -37.10 -70.90
CA GLY A 598 38.75 -35.72 -70.39
C GLY A 598 38.39 -35.60 -68.90
N ASN A 599 39.13 -34.76 -68.16
CA ASN A 599 38.95 -34.58 -66.71
C ASN A 599 37.78 -33.64 -66.36
N GLY A 600 37.10 -33.04 -67.34
CA GLY A 600 36.06 -32.00 -67.09
C GLY A 600 34.84 -32.52 -66.38
N LEU A 601 34.32 -33.70 -66.75
CA LEU A 601 33.14 -34.31 -66.17
C LEU A 601 33.40 -34.77 -64.72
N SER A 602 34.55 -35.41 -64.49
CA SER A 602 34.96 -35.83 -63.15
C SER A 602 35.25 -34.64 -62.22
N ASN A 603 35.78 -33.55 -62.75
CA ASN A 603 36.00 -32.31 -61.97
C ASN A 603 34.67 -31.66 -61.57
N MET A 604 33.67 -31.66 -62.41
CA MET A 604 32.34 -31.13 -62.06
C MET A 604 31.70 -31.96 -60.96
N GLN A 605 31.76 -33.27 -61.00
CA GLN A 605 31.27 -34.18 -59.96
C GLN A 605 32.03 -33.99 -58.64
N ALA A 606 33.35 -33.92 -58.66
CA ALA A 606 34.17 -33.67 -57.49
C ALA A 606 33.88 -32.35 -56.81
N ARG A 607 33.64 -31.29 -57.59
CA ARG A 607 33.26 -29.95 -57.05
C ARG A 607 31.92 -29.97 -56.35
N ALA A 608 30.89 -30.63 -56.92
CA ALA A 608 29.60 -30.77 -56.26
C ALA A 608 29.70 -31.63 -54.96
N ALA A 609 30.40 -32.76 -55.02
CA ALA A 609 30.58 -33.68 -53.90
C ALA A 609 31.31 -33.03 -52.72
N LYS A 610 32.22 -32.08 -52.93
CA LYS A 610 32.93 -31.33 -51.87
C LYS A 610 31.98 -30.66 -50.87
N TYR A 611 30.77 -30.31 -51.28
CA TYR A 611 29.75 -29.66 -50.48
C TYR A 611 28.61 -30.63 -50.07
N GLY A 612 28.80 -31.93 -50.22
CA GLY A 612 27.74 -32.92 -49.97
C GLY A 612 26.66 -32.94 -51.02
N GLY A 613 26.91 -32.30 -52.18
CA GLY A 613 26.03 -32.24 -53.32
C GLY A 613 26.26 -33.40 -54.33
N ASN A 614 25.50 -33.35 -55.39
CA ASN A 614 25.59 -34.31 -56.50
C ASN A 614 25.61 -33.58 -57.86
N CYS A 615 26.32 -34.15 -58.83
CA CYS A 615 26.33 -33.72 -60.19
C CYS A 615 26.03 -34.92 -61.10
N THR A 616 24.91 -34.85 -61.80
CA THR A 616 24.46 -35.84 -62.76
C THR A 616 24.52 -35.28 -64.18
N ILE A 617 24.97 -36.07 -65.11
CA ILE A 617 25.08 -35.71 -66.51
C ILE A 617 24.23 -36.67 -67.34
N ASP A 618 23.20 -36.17 -68.00
CA ASP A 618 22.35 -36.92 -68.93
C ASP A 618 22.65 -36.49 -70.36
N SER A 619 23.15 -37.44 -71.11
CA SER A 619 23.49 -37.17 -72.55
C SER A 619 23.16 -38.43 -73.34
N ARG A 620 22.59 -38.20 -74.54
CA ARG A 620 22.32 -39.25 -75.49
C ARG A 620 22.67 -38.73 -76.90
N SER A 621 23.21 -39.64 -77.71
CA SER A 621 23.58 -39.28 -79.07
C SER A 621 22.37 -38.72 -79.88
N GLY A 622 22.48 -37.49 -80.39
CA GLY A 622 21.47 -36.77 -81.14
C GLY A 622 20.43 -36.02 -80.30
N MET A 623 20.54 -36.03 -78.94
CA MET A 623 19.57 -35.39 -78.04
C MET A 623 20.18 -34.30 -77.10
N GLY A 624 21.43 -33.89 -77.31
CA GLY A 624 22.09 -32.88 -76.44
C GLY A 624 22.59 -33.42 -75.17
N THR A 625 23.07 -32.54 -74.27
CA THR A 625 23.55 -32.85 -72.91
C THR A 625 22.89 -31.95 -71.86
N SER A 626 22.55 -32.53 -70.72
CA SER A 626 22.11 -31.79 -69.53
C SER A 626 23.00 -32.13 -68.36
N VAL A 627 23.61 -31.12 -67.76
CA VAL A 627 24.36 -31.18 -66.51
C VAL A 627 23.49 -30.65 -65.42
N TYR A 628 23.12 -31.50 -64.47
CA TYR A 628 22.31 -31.17 -63.34
C TYR A 628 23.11 -31.27 -62.05
N VAL A 629 23.16 -30.20 -61.29
CA VAL A 629 23.95 -30.11 -60.08
C VAL A 629 23.05 -29.68 -58.90
N GLN A 630 23.23 -30.36 -57.80
CA GLN A 630 22.60 -30.02 -56.51
C GLN A 630 23.68 -29.84 -55.46
N MET A 631 23.65 -28.71 -54.74
CA MET A 631 24.59 -28.41 -53.67
C MET A 631 23.88 -27.80 -52.48
N PRO A 632 23.95 -28.37 -51.27
CA PRO A 632 23.42 -27.72 -50.05
C PRO A 632 24.13 -26.39 -49.79
N VAL A 633 23.36 -25.38 -49.45
CA VAL A 633 23.82 -24.04 -49.11
C VAL A 633 23.48 -23.82 -47.63
N LYS A 634 24.43 -23.99 -46.75
CA LYS A 634 24.26 -23.67 -45.32
C LYS A 634 24.98 -22.40 -44.96
#